data_75a62783b7dba25d4da37f8b016b1764
#
_entry.id   75a62783b7dba25d4da37f8b016b1764
#
_cell.length_a   1.000
_cell.length_b   1.000
_cell.length_c   1.000
_cell.angle_alpha   90.00
_cell.angle_beta   90.00
_cell.angle_gamma   90.00
#
_symmetry.space_group_name_H-M   'P 1'
#
loop_
_entity.id
_entity.type
_entity.pdbx_description
1 polymer ?
#
loop_
_entity_poly.entity_id
_entity_poly.type
_entity_poly.pdbx_seq_one_letter_code
_entity_poly.pdbx_strand_id
1 'polypeptide(L)'
;MAKMTQEMQEMFNRAGIKQLATASKSGVPNVVPINFMKILDDETILASAVFMTKTFGNLKENPVCAMSVWEGFAGYQFKGTASIVTDGPVFQDTRTWTEEEGKKLGLPLQSKGAIVIKVNEIFSIAPGADAGKKIV
;
A
#
# COMPACT_ATOMS: atom_id res chain seq x y z
N MET A 1 -0.34 8.19 14.49
CA MET A 1 -0.57 7.05 13.58
C MET A 1 -1.99 6.54 13.75
N ALA A 2 -2.58 6.10 12.68
CA ALA A 2 -3.97 5.66 12.67
C ALA A 2 -4.04 4.14 12.66
N LYS A 3 -4.90 3.59 13.52
CA LYS A 3 -5.09 2.15 13.61
C LYS A 3 -6.24 1.71 12.73
N MET A 4 -5.97 0.74 11.88
CA MET A 4 -6.98 0.10 11.04
C MET A 4 -7.81 -0.86 11.90
N THR A 5 -9.13 -0.76 11.79
CA THR A 5 -10.03 -1.72 12.45
C THR A 5 -9.91 -3.08 11.78
N GLN A 6 -10.44 -4.12 12.43
CA GLN A 6 -10.47 -5.46 11.85
C GLN A 6 -11.22 -5.48 10.51
N GLU A 7 -12.32 -4.75 10.42
CA GLU A 7 -13.09 -4.64 9.17
C GLU A 7 -12.27 -4.01 8.05
N MET A 8 -11.53 -2.95 8.34
CA MET A 8 -10.66 -2.31 7.34
C MET A 8 -9.59 -3.27 6.84
N GLN A 9 -8.97 -4.01 7.74
CA GLN A 9 -7.93 -4.99 7.39
C GLN A 9 -8.49 -6.13 6.55
N GLU A 10 -9.65 -6.63 6.90
CA GLU A 10 -10.32 -7.69 6.15
C GLU A 10 -10.71 -7.22 4.75
N MET A 11 -11.28 -6.02 4.62
CA MET A 11 -11.61 -5.44 3.32
C MET A 11 -10.34 -5.25 2.47
N PHE A 12 -9.25 -4.79 3.07
CA PHE A 12 -7.97 -4.66 2.39
C PHE A 12 -7.49 -6.00 1.83
N ASN A 13 -7.58 -7.05 2.62
CA ASN A 13 -7.15 -8.39 2.21
C ASN A 13 -8.03 -8.96 1.09
N ARG A 14 -9.33 -8.69 1.11
CA ARG A 14 -10.26 -9.16 0.07
C ARG A 14 -10.11 -8.41 -1.25
N ALA A 15 -9.63 -7.18 -1.21
CA ALA A 15 -9.62 -6.30 -2.38
C ALA A 15 -8.73 -6.78 -3.54
N GLY A 16 -7.82 -7.72 -3.28
CA GLY A 16 -6.90 -8.22 -4.31
C GLY A 16 -5.91 -7.14 -4.74
N ILE A 17 -6.01 -6.68 -5.99
CA ILE A 17 -5.15 -5.61 -6.50
C ILE A 17 -5.63 -4.28 -5.95
N LYS A 18 -4.70 -3.51 -5.37
CA LYS A 18 -4.99 -2.19 -4.84
C LYS A 18 -4.19 -1.15 -5.61
N GLN A 19 -4.68 0.06 -5.61
CA GLN A 19 -3.99 1.16 -6.26
C GLN A 19 -3.18 1.95 -5.25
N LEU A 20 -1.94 2.22 -5.61
CA LEU A 20 -1.04 3.04 -4.80
C LEU A 20 -0.82 4.37 -5.52
N ALA A 21 -1.20 5.45 -4.86
CA ALA A 21 -1.01 6.80 -5.35
C ALA A 21 0.20 7.42 -4.67
N THR A 22 1.04 8.05 -5.46
CA THR A 22 2.22 8.78 -5.02
C THR A 22 2.29 10.11 -5.75
N ALA A 23 3.22 10.96 -5.37
CA ALA A 23 3.45 12.21 -6.06
C ALA A 23 4.94 12.49 -6.15
N SER A 24 5.35 13.18 -7.20
CA SER A 24 6.73 13.66 -7.32
C SER A 24 6.98 14.75 -6.29
N LYS A 25 8.24 15.15 -6.13
CA LYS A 25 8.62 16.25 -5.24
C LYS A 25 7.93 17.56 -5.62
N SER A 26 7.64 17.74 -6.90
CA SER A 26 6.93 18.92 -7.42
C SER A 26 5.41 18.77 -7.42
N GLY A 27 4.88 17.66 -6.91
CA GLY A 27 3.46 17.46 -6.76
C GLY A 27 2.75 16.80 -7.94
N VAL A 28 3.48 16.24 -8.92
CA VAL A 28 2.84 15.54 -10.04
C VAL A 28 2.29 14.21 -9.53
N PRO A 29 0.97 13.98 -9.65
CA PRO A 29 0.37 12.76 -9.13
C PRO A 29 0.67 11.55 -10.00
N ASN A 30 0.69 10.38 -9.36
CA ASN A 30 0.92 9.10 -10.02
C ASN A 30 0.11 8.04 -9.31
N VAL A 31 -0.50 7.13 -10.06
CA VAL A 31 -1.25 6.01 -9.49
C VAL A 31 -0.99 4.75 -10.32
N VAL A 32 -0.73 3.65 -9.63
CA VAL A 32 -0.48 2.35 -10.26
C VAL A 32 -1.16 1.24 -9.47
N PRO A 33 -1.56 0.15 -10.14
CA PRO A 33 -2.04 -1.04 -9.43
C PRO A 33 -0.86 -1.81 -8.85
N ILE A 34 -1.00 -2.24 -7.59
CA ILE A 34 0.01 -3.05 -6.90
C ILE A 34 -0.65 -4.35 -6.47
N ASN A 35 -0.12 -5.47 -6.93
CA ASN A 35 -0.63 -6.77 -6.55
C ASN A 35 -0.05 -7.23 -5.21
N PHE A 36 1.25 -7.02 -4.98
CA PHE A 36 1.90 -7.50 -3.76
C PHE A 36 1.86 -6.44 -2.67
N MET A 37 0.74 -6.38 -1.99
CA MET A 37 0.50 -5.45 -0.89
C MET A 37 -0.31 -6.17 0.19
N LYS A 38 0.14 -6.10 1.44
CA LYS A 38 -0.52 -6.77 2.56
C LYS A 38 -0.42 -5.97 3.85
N ILE A 39 -1.27 -6.31 4.80
CA ILE A 39 -1.25 -5.76 6.16
C ILE A 39 -0.13 -6.45 6.94
N LEU A 40 0.74 -5.66 7.58
CA LEU A 40 1.72 -6.19 8.54
C LEU A 40 1.16 -6.18 9.97
N ASP A 41 0.55 -5.07 10.35
CA ASP A 41 -0.10 -4.90 11.64
C ASP A 41 -1.20 -3.82 11.49
N ASP A 42 -1.86 -3.44 12.59
CA ASP A 42 -2.98 -2.51 12.52
C ASP A 42 -2.59 -1.06 12.15
N GLU A 43 -1.31 -0.76 12.03
CA GLU A 43 -0.81 0.58 11.66
C GLU A 43 0.08 0.55 10.42
N THR A 44 0.36 -0.62 9.85
CA THR A 44 1.42 -0.77 8.85
C THR A 44 0.98 -1.64 7.67
N ILE A 45 1.21 -1.13 6.48
CA ILE A 45 0.97 -1.83 5.22
C ILE A 45 2.32 -2.07 4.55
N LEU A 46 2.51 -3.26 3.98
CA LEU A 46 3.72 -3.63 3.26
C LEU A 46 3.40 -3.79 1.78
N ALA A 47 4.22 -3.19 0.93
CA ALA A 47 4.20 -3.44 -0.51
C ALA A 47 5.57 -3.94 -0.96
N SER A 48 5.58 -4.84 -1.94
CA SER A 48 6.82 -5.28 -2.56
C SER A 48 7.05 -4.52 -3.86
N ALA A 49 8.22 -3.92 -4.00
CA ALA A 49 8.60 -3.22 -5.22
C ALA A 49 9.17 -4.21 -6.23
N VAL A 50 8.37 -4.60 -7.21
CA VAL A 50 8.78 -5.53 -8.28
C VAL A 50 8.98 -4.78 -9.59
N PHE A 51 7.91 -4.17 -10.11
CA PHE A 51 7.94 -3.43 -11.37
C PHE A 51 7.74 -1.92 -11.17
N MET A 52 7.92 -1.44 -9.96
CA MET A 52 7.79 -0.01 -9.68
C MET A 52 8.90 0.77 -10.36
N THR A 53 8.53 1.81 -11.10
CA THR A 53 9.47 2.74 -11.74
C THR A 53 9.23 4.16 -11.24
N LYS A 54 8.21 4.85 -11.76
CA LYS A 54 7.86 6.20 -11.28
C LYS A 54 7.45 6.18 -9.81
N THR A 55 6.69 5.18 -9.39
CA THR A 55 6.30 5.02 -8.00
C THR A 55 7.49 4.92 -7.06
N PHE A 56 8.46 4.09 -7.41
CA PHE A 56 9.68 3.92 -6.60
C PHE A 56 10.48 5.22 -6.52
N GLY A 57 10.65 5.90 -7.65
CA GLY A 57 11.33 7.19 -7.71
C GLY A 57 10.60 8.27 -6.89
N ASN A 58 9.27 8.31 -6.97
CA ASN A 58 8.47 9.26 -6.18
C ASN A 58 8.67 9.02 -4.69
N LEU A 59 8.60 7.77 -4.25
CA LEU A 59 8.72 7.45 -2.82
C LEU A 59 10.10 7.78 -2.25
N LYS A 60 11.15 7.75 -3.06
CA LYS A 60 12.48 8.18 -2.64
C LYS A 60 12.54 9.68 -2.35
N GLU A 61 11.82 10.47 -3.13
CA GLU A 61 11.85 11.93 -3.03
C GLU A 61 10.72 12.48 -2.16
N ASN A 62 9.57 11.81 -2.16
CA ASN A 62 8.37 12.25 -1.47
C ASN A 62 7.68 11.02 -0.88
N PRO A 63 7.85 10.74 0.41
CA PRO A 63 7.41 9.49 1.01
C PRO A 63 5.92 9.40 1.28
N VAL A 64 5.13 10.46 1.03
CA VAL A 64 3.69 10.40 1.28
C VAL A 64 2.99 9.63 0.16
N CYS A 65 1.99 8.84 0.54
CA CYS A 65 1.24 8.02 -0.39
C CYS A 65 -0.19 7.82 0.08
N ALA A 66 -1.02 7.30 -0.80
CA ALA A 66 -2.40 6.99 -0.48
C ALA A 66 -2.84 5.72 -1.22
N MET A 67 -3.79 5.00 -0.61
CA MET A 67 -4.44 3.86 -1.24
C MET A 67 -5.88 3.81 -0.79
N SER A 68 -6.71 3.14 -1.57
CA SER A 68 -8.12 2.99 -1.22
C SER A 68 -8.57 1.55 -1.47
N VAL A 69 -9.53 1.13 -0.66
CA VAL A 69 -10.22 -0.15 -0.83
C VAL A 69 -11.71 0.10 -0.73
N TRP A 70 -12.49 -0.67 -1.49
CA TRP A 70 -13.94 -0.52 -1.45
C TRP A 70 -14.62 -1.85 -1.80
N GLU A 71 -15.84 -2.00 -1.28
CA GLU A 71 -16.75 -3.09 -1.60
C GLU A 71 -18.15 -2.50 -1.66
N GLY A 72 -18.80 -2.56 -2.82
CA GLY A 72 -20.10 -1.92 -3.01
C GLY A 72 -20.01 -0.42 -2.69
N PHE A 73 -20.77 0.02 -1.69
CA PHE A 73 -20.79 1.42 -1.26
C PHE A 73 -19.95 1.67 0.00
N ALA A 74 -19.26 0.67 0.53
CA ALA A 74 -18.35 0.84 1.65
C ALA A 74 -16.94 1.01 1.13
N GLY A 75 -16.14 1.83 1.80
CA GLY A 75 -14.74 1.97 1.41
C GLY A 75 -13.96 2.91 2.32
N TYR A 76 -12.65 2.76 2.24
CA TYR A 76 -11.70 3.51 3.06
C TYR A 76 -10.54 4.00 2.21
N GLN A 77 -10.06 5.19 2.55
CA GLN A 77 -8.82 5.73 1.99
C GLN A 77 -7.79 5.78 3.12
N PHE A 78 -6.63 5.21 2.86
CA PHE A 78 -5.51 5.24 3.80
C PHE A 78 -4.47 6.20 3.26
N LYS A 79 -4.04 7.15 4.09
CA LYS A 79 -2.89 8.01 3.77
C LYS A 79 -1.76 7.66 4.71
N GLY A 80 -0.57 7.56 4.16
CA GLY A 80 0.56 7.12 4.93
C GLY A 80 1.89 7.67 4.47
N THR A 81 2.91 7.30 5.21
CA THR A 81 4.30 7.65 4.93
C THR A 81 5.08 6.37 4.71
N ALA A 82 5.75 6.27 3.57
CA ALA A 82 6.47 5.08 3.16
C ALA A 82 7.96 5.17 3.47
N SER A 83 8.53 4.05 3.88
CA SER A 83 9.98 3.87 3.96
C SER A 83 10.37 2.75 3.01
N ILE A 84 11.45 2.93 2.26
CA ILE A 84 11.99 1.91 1.37
C ILE A 84 13.08 1.16 2.12
N VAL A 85 12.91 -0.15 2.27
CA VAL A 85 13.85 -1.02 2.98
C VAL A 85 14.46 -1.98 1.97
N THR A 86 15.79 -1.95 1.84
CA THR A 86 16.51 -2.75 0.84
C THR A 86 17.49 -3.75 1.45
N ASP A 87 17.51 -3.87 2.76
CA ASP A 87 18.31 -4.87 3.47
C ASP A 87 17.64 -5.24 4.81
N GLY A 88 18.18 -6.26 5.46
CA GLY A 88 17.71 -6.70 6.77
C GLY A 88 16.49 -7.62 6.71
N PRO A 89 15.93 -7.98 7.91
CA PRO A 89 14.90 -9.01 8.00
C PRO A 89 13.62 -8.72 7.23
N VAL A 90 13.12 -7.48 7.30
CA VAL A 90 11.87 -7.10 6.61
C VAL A 90 12.04 -7.26 5.09
N PHE A 91 13.19 -6.83 4.56
CA PHE A 91 13.46 -6.98 3.13
C PHE A 91 13.61 -8.45 2.74
N GLN A 92 14.31 -9.26 3.53
CA GLN A 92 14.48 -10.68 3.25
C GLN A 92 13.14 -11.41 3.24
N ASP A 93 12.27 -11.12 4.21
CA ASP A 93 10.94 -11.69 4.27
C ASP A 93 10.10 -11.27 3.06
N THR A 94 10.20 -10.01 2.65
CA THR A 94 9.50 -9.49 1.48
C THR A 94 9.97 -10.16 0.20
N ARG A 95 11.27 -10.37 0.05
CA ARG A 95 11.83 -11.11 -1.09
C ARG A 95 11.30 -12.53 -1.15
N THR A 96 11.34 -13.25 -0.04
CA THR A 96 10.85 -14.62 0.06
C THR A 96 9.39 -14.70 -0.32
N TRP A 97 8.57 -13.81 0.25
CA TRP A 97 7.14 -13.74 -0.06
C TRP A 97 6.90 -13.49 -1.55
N THR A 98 7.63 -12.52 -2.13
CA THR A 98 7.49 -12.18 -3.54
C THR A 98 7.88 -13.33 -4.46
N GLU A 99 8.97 -14.02 -4.16
CA GLU A 99 9.43 -15.17 -4.92
C GLU A 99 8.44 -16.33 -4.86
N GLU A 100 7.89 -16.61 -3.67
CA GLU A 100 6.91 -17.68 -3.48
C GLU A 100 5.60 -17.37 -4.22
N GLU A 101 5.10 -16.15 -4.12
CA GLU A 101 3.90 -15.74 -4.85
C GLU A 101 4.14 -15.75 -6.37
N GLY A 102 5.32 -15.37 -6.80
CA GLY A 102 5.73 -15.44 -8.20
C GLY A 102 5.70 -16.87 -8.73
N LYS A 103 6.20 -17.82 -7.95
CA LYS A 103 6.18 -19.24 -8.32
C LYS A 103 4.77 -19.76 -8.53
N LYS A 104 3.83 -19.35 -7.70
CA LYS A 104 2.41 -19.71 -7.85
C LYS A 104 1.83 -19.19 -9.16
N LEU A 105 2.32 -18.06 -9.65
CA LEU A 105 1.90 -17.46 -10.92
C LEU A 105 2.73 -17.95 -12.11
N GLY A 106 3.75 -18.77 -11.87
CA GLY A 106 4.66 -19.23 -12.91
C GLY A 106 5.62 -18.15 -13.39
N LEU A 107 5.93 -17.16 -12.55
CA LEU A 107 6.77 -16.01 -12.89
C LEU A 107 7.97 -15.91 -11.95
N PRO A 108 9.17 -15.61 -12.48
CA PRO A 108 10.37 -15.42 -11.65
C PRO A 108 10.44 -13.99 -11.11
N LEU A 109 9.57 -13.65 -10.18
CA LEU A 109 9.48 -12.29 -9.63
C LEU A 109 10.51 -12.08 -8.52
N GLN A 110 11.12 -10.90 -8.51
CA GLN A 110 12.07 -10.49 -7.50
C GLN A 110 11.72 -9.10 -6.97
N SER A 111 11.75 -8.96 -5.64
CA SER A 111 11.55 -7.67 -5.00
C SER A 111 12.87 -6.89 -4.99
N LYS A 112 12.82 -5.63 -5.39
CA LYS A 112 13.95 -4.70 -5.28
C LYS A 112 13.86 -3.82 -4.04
N GLY A 113 12.81 -3.95 -3.26
CA GLY A 113 12.63 -3.21 -2.02
C GLY A 113 11.32 -3.54 -1.34
N ALA A 114 11.32 -3.46 -0.02
CA ALA A 114 10.12 -3.51 0.79
C ALA A 114 9.66 -2.08 1.05
N ILE A 115 8.43 -1.77 0.69
CA ILE A 115 7.83 -0.47 0.94
C ILE A 115 6.99 -0.61 2.20
N VAL A 116 7.49 -0.06 3.30
CA VAL A 116 6.81 -0.11 4.60
C VAL A 116 6.04 1.19 4.79
N ILE A 117 4.72 1.10 4.81
CA ILE A 117 3.83 2.25 4.86
C ILE A 117 3.20 2.36 6.23
N LYS A 118 3.52 3.43 6.95
CA LYS A 118 2.84 3.77 8.20
C LYS A 118 1.57 4.52 7.88
N VAL A 119 0.43 3.99 8.33
CA VAL A 119 -0.87 4.62 8.12
C VAL A 119 -1.01 5.78 9.08
N ASN A 120 -1.19 6.99 8.54
CA ASN A 120 -1.29 8.22 9.33
C ASN A 120 -2.73 8.68 9.51
N GLU A 121 -3.56 8.50 8.47
CA GLU A 121 -4.95 8.96 8.46
C GLU A 121 -5.81 7.98 7.68
N ILE A 122 -7.04 7.82 8.11
CA ILE A 122 -8.03 6.96 7.45
C ILE A 122 -9.29 7.77 7.23
N PHE A 123 -9.79 7.75 6.00
CA PHE A 123 -11.00 8.48 5.60
C PHE A 123 -12.03 7.52 5.05
N SER A 124 -13.31 7.85 5.25
CA SER A 124 -14.39 7.15 4.55
C SER A 124 -14.46 7.64 3.10
N ILE A 125 -14.58 6.70 2.16
CA ILE A 125 -14.90 7.04 0.77
C ILE A 125 -16.28 6.50 0.38
N ALA A 126 -17.07 6.03 1.36
CA ALA A 126 -18.44 5.63 1.12
C ALA A 126 -19.27 6.84 0.70
N PRO A 127 -20.17 6.69 -0.29
CA PRO A 127 -21.04 7.81 -0.69
C PRO A 127 -22.01 8.17 0.44
N GLY A 128 -22.39 9.43 0.49
CA GLY A 128 -23.33 9.94 1.49
C GLY A 128 -22.74 11.03 2.38
N ALA A 129 -23.33 11.21 3.54
CA ALA A 129 -22.99 12.31 4.44
C ALA A 129 -21.56 12.22 4.98
N ASP A 130 -20.99 11.01 5.07
CA ASP A 130 -19.65 10.80 5.62
C ASP A 130 -18.55 10.72 4.55
N ALA A 131 -18.89 10.93 3.28
CA ALA A 131 -17.93 10.90 2.19
C ALA A 131 -16.78 11.89 2.44
N GLY A 132 -15.55 11.39 2.42
CA GLY A 132 -14.37 12.20 2.63
C GLY A 132 -14.06 12.55 4.08
N LYS A 133 -14.86 12.08 5.03
CA LYS A 133 -14.62 12.36 6.45
C LYS A 133 -13.50 11.50 7.01
N LYS A 134 -12.67 12.12 7.82
CA LYS A 134 -11.63 11.43 8.56
C LYS A 134 -12.25 10.55 9.65
N ILE A 135 -11.86 9.30 9.67
CA ILE A 135 -12.31 8.32 10.66
C ILE A 135 -11.30 8.25 11.81
N VAL A 136 -10.04 8.18 11.46
CA VAL A 136 -8.94 8.05 12.44
C VAL A 136 -7.81 8.98 12.07
#